data_39f9f4ee342b85507ce3e9b66d154152
#
_entry.id   39f9f4ee342b85507ce3e9b66d154152
#
_cell.length_a   1.000
_cell.length_b   1.000
_cell.length_c   1.000
_cell.angle_alpha   90.00
_cell.angle_beta   90.00
_cell.angle_gamma   90.00
#
_symmetry.space_group_name_H-M   'P 1'
#
loop_
_entity.id
_entity.type
_entity.pdbx_description
1 polymer ?
#
loop_
_entity_poly.entity_id
_entity_poly.type
_entity_poly.pdbx_seq_one_letter_code
_entity_poly.pdbx_strand_id
1 'polypeptide(L)'
;DSSELKIIIRNFLISDFDDLKENMRSAYPNIDEDWEKSDIKQLLKVFPDGQICVEVNGKVVAVAFSLIVNYERFGDQHTYVEITDNGHFGTHDPKGDVLYGIEILVHPDYQGMRLGRRMYDARKEICEKLNLRSIIAGGRIPGYIDYQNELTPRQYIEKVKDREIHDPTLNFQLSNDFHVRKILKNYLPGDKDSGAYATLLEWNNIYYEKEEKLLNQQRSIVRIGLVQWQMRRMESIEDLLEQIEFFVGAVSDYHADFILFPELFNAPLMAKFNHQSTPDAIRSLAGYTELLKEKFVW
;
A
#
# COMPACT_ATOMS: atom_id res chain seq x y z
N ASP A 1 29.17 -4.39 -34.26
CA ASP A 1 29.24 -4.84 -32.85
C ASP A 1 28.06 -4.26 -32.10
N SER A 2 26.99 -5.04 -32.00
CA SER A 2 25.90 -4.71 -31.05
C SER A 2 26.43 -5.09 -29.67
N SER A 3 27.08 -4.15 -28.97
CA SER A 3 27.39 -4.34 -27.57
C SER A 3 26.07 -4.59 -26.82
N GLU A 4 25.95 -5.77 -26.25
CA GLU A 4 24.78 -6.17 -25.47
C GLU A 4 24.57 -5.17 -24.33
N LEU A 5 23.40 -4.54 -24.26
CA LEU A 5 23.11 -3.50 -23.30
C LEU A 5 22.94 -4.14 -21.91
N LYS A 6 23.90 -3.93 -21.02
CA LYS A 6 23.85 -4.49 -19.67
C LYS A 6 23.05 -3.55 -18.76
N ILE A 7 21.88 -4.00 -18.34
CA ILE A 7 20.98 -3.25 -17.43
C ILE A 7 20.93 -4.00 -16.11
N ILE A 8 21.24 -3.32 -15.00
CA ILE A 8 21.22 -3.87 -13.64
C ILE A 8 20.36 -2.97 -12.74
N ILE A 9 19.47 -3.58 -11.95
CA ILE A 9 18.79 -2.91 -10.83
C ILE A 9 19.52 -3.33 -9.57
N ARG A 10 19.95 -2.37 -8.78
CA ARG A 10 20.69 -2.61 -7.54
C ARG A 10 20.45 -1.48 -6.53
N ASN A 11 20.93 -1.67 -5.32
CA ASN A 11 20.94 -0.61 -4.32
C ASN A 11 21.90 0.51 -4.78
N PHE A 12 21.47 1.75 -4.50
CA PHE A 12 22.27 2.94 -4.75
C PHE A 12 23.42 3.03 -3.74
N LEU A 13 24.59 3.41 -4.21
CA LEU A 13 25.79 3.58 -3.40
C LEU A 13 26.24 5.04 -3.42
N ILE A 14 26.95 5.47 -2.37
CA ILE A 14 27.46 6.85 -2.31
C ILE A 14 28.46 7.19 -3.44
N SER A 15 29.10 6.17 -4.02
CA SER A 15 29.93 6.32 -5.21
C SER A 15 29.18 6.74 -6.46
N ASP A 16 27.85 6.53 -6.49
CA ASP A 16 26.97 6.86 -7.63
C ASP A 16 26.49 8.32 -7.59
N PHE A 17 26.96 9.09 -6.59
CA PHE A 17 26.46 10.45 -6.36
C PHE A 17 26.68 11.40 -7.55
N ASP A 18 27.79 11.27 -8.25
CA ASP A 18 28.09 12.16 -9.39
C ASP A 18 27.14 11.88 -10.56
N ASP A 19 26.81 10.59 -10.81
CA ASP A 19 25.76 10.20 -11.77
C ASP A 19 24.38 10.73 -11.36
N LEU A 20 24.05 10.66 -10.06
CA LEU A 20 22.80 11.22 -9.54
C LEU A 20 22.68 12.72 -9.85
N LYS A 21 23.73 13.50 -9.59
CA LYS A 21 23.74 14.95 -9.89
C LYS A 21 23.55 15.23 -11.37
N GLU A 22 24.19 14.48 -12.24
CA GLU A 22 24.02 14.61 -13.69
C GLU A 22 22.57 14.30 -14.10
N ASN A 23 22.01 13.22 -13.56
CA ASN A 23 20.62 12.82 -13.82
C ASN A 23 19.62 13.88 -13.38
N MET A 24 19.79 14.46 -12.17
CA MET A 24 18.93 15.51 -11.65
C MET A 24 18.96 16.78 -12.50
N ARG A 25 20.14 17.25 -12.86
CA ARG A 25 20.28 18.44 -13.72
C ARG A 25 19.63 18.23 -15.09
N SER A 26 19.73 17.01 -15.63
CA SER A 26 19.14 16.68 -16.91
C SER A 26 17.61 16.52 -16.83
N ALA A 27 17.09 15.99 -15.73
CA ALA A 27 15.66 15.74 -15.54
C ALA A 27 14.89 16.99 -15.06
N TYR A 28 15.56 17.85 -14.27
CA TYR A 28 14.94 18.99 -13.60
C TYR A 28 15.68 20.31 -13.86
N PRO A 29 15.77 20.77 -15.11
CA PRO A 29 16.57 21.96 -15.47
C PRO A 29 16.07 23.26 -14.83
N ASN A 30 14.82 23.29 -14.35
CA ASN A 30 14.16 24.45 -13.74
C ASN A 30 14.06 24.39 -12.21
N ILE A 31 14.67 23.38 -11.58
CA ILE A 31 14.68 23.22 -10.12
C ILE A 31 16.09 23.50 -9.61
N ASP A 32 16.23 24.56 -8.80
CA ASP A 32 17.51 24.99 -8.25
C ASP A 32 17.95 24.19 -7.01
N GLU A 33 17.10 23.30 -6.48
CA GLU A 33 17.38 22.49 -5.30
C GLU A 33 18.03 21.17 -5.70
N ASP A 34 19.34 21.11 -5.60
CA ASP A 34 20.13 19.88 -5.75
C ASP A 34 20.29 19.18 -4.40
N TRP A 35 20.19 17.86 -4.40
CA TRP A 35 20.55 17.06 -3.24
C TRP A 35 22.05 17.16 -2.95
N GLU A 36 22.38 17.45 -1.70
CA GLU A 36 23.76 17.45 -1.27
C GLU A 36 24.25 16.04 -0.96
N LYS A 37 25.57 15.83 -1.08
CA LYS A 37 26.19 14.52 -0.79
C LYS A 37 25.98 14.10 0.67
N SER A 38 25.84 15.05 1.57
CA SER A 38 25.49 14.84 2.98
C SER A 38 24.11 14.22 3.16
N ASP A 39 23.13 14.69 2.38
CA ASP A 39 21.74 14.23 2.47
C ASP A 39 21.64 12.78 1.98
N ILE A 40 22.32 12.48 0.86
CA ILE A 40 22.39 11.11 0.34
C ILE A 40 23.10 10.16 1.31
N LYS A 41 24.18 10.60 1.95
CA LYS A 41 24.84 9.81 3.00
C LYS A 41 23.90 9.52 4.17
N GLN A 42 23.11 10.52 4.58
CA GLN A 42 22.14 10.35 5.67
C GLN A 42 21.02 9.39 5.25
N LEU A 43 20.49 9.54 4.04
CA LEU A 43 19.46 8.66 3.49
C LEU A 43 19.93 7.20 3.43
N LEU A 44 21.14 6.96 2.92
CA LEU A 44 21.75 5.62 2.88
C LEU A 44 22.04 5.05 4.28
N LYS A 45 22.27 5.92 5.27
CA LYS A 45 22.47 5.49 6.68
C LYS A 45 21.17 5.03 7.33
N VAL A 46 20.04 5.73 7.07
CA VAL A 46 18.76 5.42 7.73
C VAL A 46 18.03 4.27 7.05
N PHE A 47 18.07 4.17 5.70
CA PHE A 47 17.36 3.13 4.98
C PHE A 47 18.06 2.75 3.65
N PRO A 48 19.18 2.03 3.69
CA PRO A 48 19.94 1.66 2.48
C PRO A 48 19.14 0.81 1.49
N ASP A 49 18.32 -0.12 1.99
CA ASP A 49 17.55 -1.07 1.16
C ASP A 49 16.42 -0.39 0.37
N GLY A 50 15.98 0.79 0.77
CA GLY A 50 14.95 1.58 0.10
C GLY A 50 15.48 2.47 -1.03
N GLN A 51 16.81 2.53 -1.22
CA GLN A 51 17.46 3.38 -2.20
C GLN A 51 17.96 2.52 -3.35
N ILE A 52 17.24 2.56 -4.47
CA ILE A 52 17.54 1.72 -5.63
C ILE A 52 17.91 2.56 -6.85
N CYS A 53 18.69 1.98 -7.74
CA CYS A 53 19.08 2.59 -9.00
C CYS A 53 19.08 1.59 -10.15
N VAL A 54 19.05 2.12 -11.36
CA VAL A 54 19.33 1.37 -12.60
C VAL A 54 20.66 1.80 -13.15
N GLU A 55 21.54 0.85 -13.31
CA GLU A 55 22.82 1.00 -13.97
C GLU A 55 22.72 0.47 -15.40
N VAL A 56 23.20 1.24 -16.36
CA VAL A 56 23.34 0.83 -17.77
C VAL A 56 24.80 0.99 -18.17
N ASN A 57 25.43 -0.13 -18.51
CA ASN A 57 26.85 -0.17 -18.91
C ASN A 57 27.80 0.53 -17.91
N GLY A 58 27.55 0.39 -16.61
CA GLY A 58 28.39 0.97 -15.55
C GLY A 58 28.03 2.40 -15.14
N LYS A 59 27.03 3.03 -15.75
CA LYS A 59 26.54 4.36 -15.39
C LYS A 59 25.15 4.28 -14.76
N VAL A 60 24.92 4.94 -13.63
CA VAL A 60 23.60 5.06 -13.04
C VAL A 60 22.76 6.09 -13.81
N VAL A 61 21.65 5.64 -14.37
CA VAL A 61 20.79 6.44 -15.26
C VAL A 61 19.36 6.63 -14.73
N ALA A 62 19.00 5.94 -13.65
CA ALA A 62 17.73 6.09 -12.97
C ALA A 62 17.88 5.80 -11.49
N VAL A 63 17.10 6.48 -10.65
CA VAL A 63 17.08 6.27 -9.21
C VAL A 63 15.63 6.28 -8.71
N ALA A 64 15.38 5.55 -7.61
CA ALA A 64 14.16 5.68 -6.82
C ALA A 64 14.50 5.60 -5.33
N PHE A 65 14.13 6.62 -4.59
CA PHE A 65 14.42 6.76 -3.17
C PHE A 65 13.14 6.72 -2.35
N SER A 66 13.21 6.09 -1.19
CA SER A 66 12.06 5.86 -0.34
C SER A 66 12.41 5.96 1.14
N LEU A 67 11.39 6.19 1.96
CA LEU A 67 11.44 6.09 3.42
C LEU A 67 10.32 5.16 3.88
N ILE A 68 10.49 4.52 5.03
CA ILE A 68 9.37 3.93 5.75
C ILE A 68 8.88 4.96 6.74
N VAL A 69 7.57 5.21 6.78
CA VAL A 69 6.99 6.21 7.68
C VAL A 69 5.78 5.65 8.42
N ASN A 70 5.54 6.14 9.63
CA ASN A 70 4.26 6.01 10.28
C ASN A 70 3.33 7.09 9.73
N TYR A 71 2.45 6.69 8.78
CA TYR A 71 1.67 7.64 8.00
C TYR A 71 0.63 8.42 8.81
N GLU A 72 0.18 7.88 9.94
CA GLU A 72 -0.75 8.58 10.84
C GLU A 72 -0.20 9.92 11.35
N ARG A 73 1.13 10.05 11.42
CA ARG A 73 1.79 11.31 11.86
C ARG A 73 1.68 12.45 10.86
N PHE A 74 1.49 12.14 9.58
CA PHE A 74 1.50 13.13 8.50
C PHE A 74 0.09 13.36 7.93
N GLY A 75 -0.68 12.30 7.76
CA GLY A 75 -1.99 12.35 7.12
C GLY A 75 -1.90 12.73 5.62
N ASP A 76 -3.05 13.08 5.07
CA ASP A 76 -3.19 13.35 3.63
C ASP A 76 -2.93 14.83 3.27
N GLN A 77 -2.38 15.62 4.18
CA GLN A 77 -1.91 16.99 3.93
C GLN A 77 -0.56 17.17 4.61
N HIS A 78 0.48 17.15 3.85
CA HIS A 78 1.86 17.39 4.28
C HIS A 78 2.66 17.95 3.10
N THR A 79 3.81 18.51 3.40
CA THR A 79 4.77 19.03 2.41
C THR A 79 5.94 18.05 2.23
N TYR A 80 6.69 18.24 1.15
CA TYR A 80 7.92 17.49 0.92
C TYR A 80 8.95 17.71 2.05
N VAL A 81 9.06 18.95 2.52
CA VAL A 81 9.95 19.31 3.64
C VAL A 81 9.57 18.57 4.92
N GLU A 82 8.27 18.50 5.24
CA GLU A 82 7.79 17.80 6.43
C GLU A 82 8.07 16.29 6.37
N ILE A 83 7.76 15.64 5.23
CA ILE A 83 7.92 14.19 5.11
C ILE A 83 9.38 13.76 5.03
N THR A 84 10.29 14.63 4.56
CA THR A 84 11.73 14.34 4.48
C THR A 84 12.51 14.91 5.68
N ASP A 85 11.84 15.59 6.61
CA ASP A 85 12.50 16.34 7.70
C ASP A 85 13.59 17.28 7.15
N ASN A 86 13.20 18.06 6.14
CA ASN A 86 14.11 19.01 5.47
C ASN A 86 15.42 18.37 4.96
N GLY A 87 15.34 17.13 4.43
CA GLY A 87 16.50 16.37 3.96
C GLY A 87 17.30 15.65 5.06
N HIS A 88 16.89 15.74 6.32
CA HIS A 88 17.53 14.99 7.42
C HIS A 88 17.01 13.55 7.56
N PHE A 89 15.85 13.25 6.95
CA PHE A 89 15.21 11.94 6.95
C PHE A 89 14.93 11.34 8.33
N GLY A 90 14.81 12.19 9.35
CA GLY A 90 14.46 11.79 10.71
C GLY A 90 13.03 11.26 10.85
N THR A 91 12.20 11.41 9.81
CA THR A 91 10.87 10.83 9.69
C THR A 91 10.87 9.34 9.38
N HIS A 92 12.02 8.78 8.98
CA HIS A 92 12.15 7.33 8.74
C HIS A 92 11.86 6.56 10.04
N ASP A 93 10.90 5.65 9.98
CA ASP A 93 10.50 4.78 11.08
C ASP A 93 10.47 3.32 10.57
N PRO A 94 11.44 2.48 10.96
CA PRO A 94 11.46 1.06 10.55
C PRO A 94 10.21 0.26 10.98
N LYS A 95 9.41 0.81 11.93
CA LYS A 95 8.14 0.24 12.38
C LYS A 95 6.93 0.94 11.75
N GLY A 96 7.15 1.80 10.78
CA GLY A 96 6.10 2.47 10.03
C GLY A 96 5.30 1.49 9.19
N ASP A 97 4.21 1.98 8.64
CA ASP A 97 3.22 1.17 7.92
C ASP A 97 3.19 1.44 6.41
N VAL A 98 3.92 2.46 5.95
CA VAL A 98 3.90 2.92 4.56
C VAL A 98 5.32 3.10 4.02
N LEU A 99 5.54 2.68 2.77
CA LEU A 99 6.71 3.05 1.99
C LEU A 99 6.43 4.38 1.29
N TYR A 100 7.11 5.45 1.72
CA TYR A 100 6.95 6.76 1.10
C TYR A 100 8.00 6.98 0.02
N GLY A 101 7.56 7.17 -1.23
CA GLY A 101 8.44 7.49 -2.34
C GLY A 101 8.82 8.98 -2.33
N ILE A 102 10.09 9.27 -2.10
CA ILE A 102 10.61 10.65 -2.05
C ILE A 102 11.22 11.11 -3.36
N GLU A 103 11.68 10.19 -4.19
CA GLU A 103 12.21 10.49 -5.52
C GLU A 103 12.00 9.31 -6.47
N ILE A 104 11.78 9.61 -7.73
CA ILE A 104 11.93 8.70 -8.85
C ILE A 104 12.26 9.50 -10.10
N LEU A 105 13.41 9.26 -10.69
CA LEU A 105 13.82 9.91 -11.92
C LEU A 105 14.52 8.95 -12.87
N VAL A 106 14.41 9.24 -14.15
CA VAL A 106 15.12 8.57 -15.23
C VAL A 106 15.77 9.65 -16.10
N HIS A 107 17.07 9.49 -16.37
CA HIS A 107 17.78 10.41 -17.25
C HIS A 107 17.07 10.51 -18.61
N PRO A 108 16.85 11.71 -19.18
CA PRO A 108 16.07 11.90 -20.41
C PRO A 108 16.52 11.02 -21.58
N ASP A 109 17.81 10.84 -21.79
CA ASP A 109 18.37 10.02 -22.88
C ASP A 109 18.03 8.51 -22.77
N TYR A 110 17.59 8.07 -21.59
CA TYR A 110 17.22 6.67 -21.32
C TYR A 110 15.72 6.47 -21.14
N GLN A 111 14.93 7.52 -21.39
CA GLN A 111 13.47 7.41 -21.45
C GLN A 111 13.04 6.51 -22.63
N GLY A 112 11.87 5.89 -22.51
CA GLY A 112 11.40 4.91 -23.52
C GLY A 112 11.93 3.48 -23.34
N MET A 113 12.98 3.26 -22.53
CA MET A 113 13.53 1.94 -22.20
C MET A 113 12.77 1.22 -21.07
N ARG A 114 11.64 1.73 -20.66
CA ARG A 114 10.81 1.22 -19.54
C ARG A 114 11.54 1.15 -18.19
N LEU A 115 12.59 1.92 -17.98
CA LEU A 115 13.36 1.90 -16.74
C LEU A 115 12.51 2.38 -15.56
N GLY A 116 11.72 3.43 -15.74
CA GLY A 116 10.83 3.93 -14.70
C GLY A 116 9.83 2.86 -14.22
N ARG A 117 9.25 2.05 -15.12
CA ARG A 117 8.39 0.93 -14.74
C ARG A 117 9.13 -0.09 -13.89
N ARG A 118 10.34 -0.48 -14.30
CA ARG A 118 11.18 -1.41 -13.54
C ARG A 118 11.50 -0.88 -12.13
N MET A 119 11.69 0.44 -12.00
CA MET A 119 11.90 1.08 -10.70
C MET A 119 10.64 1.01 -9.82
N TYR A 120 9.44 1.19 -10.39
CA TYR A 120 8.20 1.00 -9.65
C TYR A 120 7.99 -0.47 -9.25
N ASP A 121 8.26 -1.42 -10.14
CA ASP A 121 8.17 -2.85 -9.82
C ASP A 121 9.11 -3.19 -8.64
N ALA A 122 10.38 -2.75 -8.69
CA ALA A 122 11.33 -2.96 -7.60
C ALA A 122 10.89 -2.29 -6.28
N ARG A 123 10.29 -1.09 -6.33
CA ARG A 123 9.73 -0.41 -5.14
C ARG A 123 8.54 -1.18 -4.58
N LYS A 124 7.68 -1.76 -5.43
CA LYS A 124 6.56 -2.63 -5.01
C LYS A 124 7.09 -3.88 -4.30
N GLU A 125 8.12 -4.52 -4.84
CA GLU A 125 8.78 -5.68 -4.21
C GLU A 125 9.33 -5.34 -2.81
N ILE A 126 9.93 -4.16 -2.63
CA ILE A 126 10.39 -3.70 -1.30
C ILE A 126 9.20 -3.55 -0.35
N CYS A 127 8.11 -2.94 -0.80
CA CYS A 127 6.90 -2.75 0.00
C CYS A 127 6.29 -4.09 0.43
N GLU A 128 6.19 -5.04 -0.48
CA GLU A 128 5.68 -6.40 -0.22
C GLU A 128 6.59 -7.16 0.74
N LYS A 129 7.90 -7.19 0.46
CA LYS A 129 8.91 -7.88 1.30
C LYS A 129 8.94 -7.39 2.75
N LEU A 130 8.71 -6.09 2.95
CA LEU A 130 8.70 -5.46 4.26
C LEU A 130 7.29 -5.45 4.89
N ASN A 131 6.32 -6.10 4.27
CA ASN A 131 4.92 -6.14 4.71
C ASN A 131 4.37 -4.75 5.04
N LEU A 132 4.61 -3.77 4.17
CA LEU A 132 4.04 -2.43 4.29
C LEU A 132 2.70 -2.37 3.56
N ARG A 133 1.72 -1.63 4.11
CA ARG A 133 0.34 -1.64 3.59
C ARG A 133 0.18 -0.97 2.23
N SER A 134 1.03 0.01 1.92
CA SER A 134 0.97 0.75 0.67
C SER A 134 2.27 1.49 0.36
N ILE A 135 2.39 1.92 -0.90
CA ILE A 135 3.34 2.94 -1.32
C ILE A 135 2.56 4.24 -1.47
N ILE A 136 3.03 5.32 -0.84
CA ILE A 136 2.50 6.68 -0.98
C ILE A 136 3.59 7.58 -1.53
N ALA A 137 3.22 8.55 -2.37
CA ALA A 137 4.14 9.56 -2.89
C ALA A 137 3.40 10.85 -3.25
N GLY A 138 4.10 11.97 -3.19
CA GLY A 138 3.65 13.23 -3.78
C GLY A 138 4.11 13.31 -5.24
N GLY A 139 3.20 13.15 -6.19
CA GLY A 139 3.49 13.20 -7.62
C GLY A 139 3.37 14.62 -8.18
N ARG A 140 4.42 15.11 -8.83
CA ARG A 140 4.37 16.37 -9.58
C ARG A 140 3.37 16.28 -10.75
N ILE A 141 2.85 17.42 -11.15
CA ILE A 141 1.97 17.58 -12.32
C ILE A 141 2.50 18.70 -13.24
N PRO A 142 3.70 18.51 -13.82
CA PRO A 142 4.43 19.61 -14.49
C PRO A 142 3.68 20.20 -15.69
N GLY A 143 2.83 19.43 -16.37
CA GLY A 143 2.00 19.96 -17.45
C GLY A 143 0.91 20.95 -16.99
N TYR A 144 0.68 21.09 -15.70
CA TYR A 144 -0.32 22.02 -15.17
C TYR A 144 0.02 23.49 -15.47
N ILE A 145 1.29 23.83 -15.62
CA ILE A 145 1.71 25.20 -15.96
C ILE A 145 0.99 25.77 -17.20
N ASP A 146 0.74 24.92 -18.20
CA ASP A 146 0.08 25.33 -19.45
C ASP A 146 -1.42 25.58 -19.28
N TYR A 147 -2.02 25.08 -18.20
CA TYR A 147 -3.48 25.10 -17.95
C TYR A 147 -3.88 25.89 -16.71
N GLN A 148 -2.93 26.41 -15.92
CA GLN A 148 -3.20 27.02 -14.62
C GLN A 148 -4.11 28.26 -14.68
N ASN A 149 -4.19 28.93 -15.83
CA ASN A 149 -5.06 30.09 -16.04
C ASN A 149 -6.51 29.70 -16.44
N GLU A 150 -6.73 28.43 -16.85
CA GLU A 150 -8.00 27.94 -17.36
C GLU A 150 -8.63 26.88 -16.45
N LEU A 151 -7.80 26.08 -15.79
CA LEU A 151 -8.23 24.94 -15.00
C LEU A 151 -7.73 25.05 -13.56
N THR A 152 -8.56 24.65 -12.61
CA THR A 152 -8.08 24.35 -11.27
C THR A 152 -7.25 23.06 -11.27
N PRO A 153 -6.35 22.84 -10.28
CA PRO A 153 -5.58 21.59 -10.19
C PRO A 153 -6.46 20.35 -10.23
N ARG A 154 -7.62 20.41 -9.60
CA ARG A 154 -8.59 19.31 -9.59
C ARG A 154 -9.14 19.01 -10.98
N GLN A 155 -9.58 20.03 -11.69
CA GLN A 155 -10.08 19.88 -13.07
C GLN A 155 -8.99 19.35 -14.01
N TYR A 156 -7.76 19.85 -13.86
CA TYR A 156 -6.62 19.36 -14.63
C TYR A 156 -6.38 17.86 -14.41
N ILE A 157 -6.29 17.42 -13.14
CA ILE A 157 -6.06 16.03 -12.77
C ILE A 157 -7.18 15.12 -13.31
N GLU A 158 -8.46 15.52 -13.19
CA GLU A 158 -9.56 14.73 -13.74
C GLU A 158 -9.46 14.60 -15.26
N LYS A 159 -9.13 15.69 -15.98
CA LYS A 159 -8.92 15.64 -17.42
C LYS A 159 -7.73 14.74 -17.83
N VAL A 160 -6.67 14.68 -17.02
CA VAL A 160 -5.57 13.75 -17.26
C VAL A 160 -6.02 12.30 -17.04
N LYS A 161 -6.81 12.03 -15.99
CA LYS A 161 -7.39 10.70 -15.71
C LYS A 161 -8.33 10.26 -16.86
N ASP A 162 -9.12 11.19 -17.37
CA ASP A 162 -10.04 10.94 -18.49
C ASP A 162 -9.33 10.90 -19.87
N ARG A 163 -8.00 11.07 -19.89
CA ARG A 163 -7.15 11.09 -21.10
C ARG A 163 -7.46 12.23 -22.07
N GLU A 164 -8.08 13.30 -21.60
CA GLU A 164 -8.31 14.52 -22.39
C GLU A 164 -7.04 15.39 -22.44
N ILE A 165 -6.23 15.34 -21.40
CA ILE A 165 -4.92 16.03 -21.31
C ILE A 165 -3.85 14.97 -21.06
N HIS A 166 -2.67 15.17 -21.64
CA HIS A 166 -1.51 14.33 -21.37
C HIS A 166 -0.56 15.05 -20.43
N ASP A 167 -0.39 14.50 -19.19
CA ASP A 167 0.69 14.87 -18.29
C ASP A 167 1.69 13.73 -18.20
N PRO A 168 2.95 13.93 -18.61
CA PRO A 168 3.91 12.83 -18.73
C PRO A 168 4.19 12.14 -17.37
N THR A 169 4.17 12.90 -16.29
CA THR A 169 4.43 12.37 -14.94
C THR A 169 3.21 11.66 -14.38
N LEU A 170 2.06 12.33 -14.36
CA LEU A 170 0.84 11.74 -13.79
C LEU A 170 0.36 10.53 -14.60
N ASN A 171 0.35 10.61 -15.95
CA ASN A 171 -0.03 9.46 -16.78
C ASN A 171 0.88 8.26 -16.55
N PHE A 172 2.19 8.50 -16.39
CA PHE A 172 3.13 7.44 -16.10
C PHE A 172 2.84 6.77 -14.74
N GLN A 173 2.54 7.54 -13.71
CA GLN A 173 2.20 7.04 -12.38
C GLN A 173 0.89 6.24 -12.40
N LEU A 174 -0.16 6.74 -13.05
CA LEU A 174 -1.43 6.03 -13.23
C LEU A 174 -1.25 4.71 -14.00
N SER A 175 -0.35 4.68 -15.01
CA SER A 175 -0.06 3.47 -15.80
C SER A 175 0.74 2.40 -15.02
N ASN A 176 1.25 2.76 -13.85
CA ASN A 176 1.92 1.85 -12.90
C ASN A 176 1.04 1.52 -11.68
N ASP A 177 -0.27 1.54 -11.85
CA ASP A 177 -1.30 1.12 -10.88
C ASP A 177 -1.40 2.03 -9.64
N PHE A 178 -0.83 3.23 -9.71
CA PHE A 178 -1.09 4.24 -8.68
C PHE A 178 -2.43 4.92 -8.92
N HIS A 179 -3.10 5.29 -7.85
CA HIS A 179 -4.31 6.11 -7.91
C HIS A 179 -4.14 7.40 -7.12
N VAL A 180 -4.86 8.44 -7.54
CA VAL A 180 -4.84 9.74 -6.86
C VAL A 180 -5.81 9.70 -5.68
N ARG A 181 -5.32 9.85 -4.46
CA ARG A 181 -6.13 9.96 -3.24
C ARG A 181 -6.61 11.39 -3.00
N LYS A 182 -5.69 12.33 -3.11
CA LYS A 182 -5.91 13.74 -2.81
C LYS A 182 -5.00 14.64 -3.63
N ILE A 183 -5.21 15.95 -3.50
CA ILE A 183 -4.33 16.99 -4.02
C ILE A 183 -3.61 17.63 -2.84
N LEU A 184 -2.29 17.62 -2.89
CA LEU A 184 -1.42 18.30 -1.93
C LEU A 184 -1.20 19.75 -2.37
N LYS A 185 -1.39 20.70 -1.45
CA LYS A 185 -1.13 22.11 -1.67
C LYS A 185 0.24 22.46 -1.07
N ASN A 186 0.99 23.31 -1.77
CA ASN A 186 2.34 23.71 -1.35
C ASN A 186 3.25 22.52 -1.03
N TYR A 187 3.07 21.43 -1.74
CA TYR A 187 3.86 20.22 -1.50
C TYR A 187 5.34 20.47 -1.74
N LEU A 188 5.67 21.09 -2.86
CA LEU A 188 7.00 21.52 -3.23
C LEU A 188 6.91 22.98 -3.72
N PRO A 189 7.11 23.98 -2.84
CA PRO A 189 6.88 25.40 -3.17
C PRO A 189 7.72 25.92 -4.34
N GLY A 190 8.92 25.34 -4.56
CA GLY A 190 9.81 25.67 -5.68
C GLY A 190 9.35 25.15 -7.04
N ASP A 191 8.39 24.20 -7.07
CA ASP A 191 7.89 23.59 -8.31
C ASP A 191 6.86 24.49 -9.01
N LYS A 192 7.36 25.41 -9.81
CA LYS A 192 6.53 26.36 -10.58
C LYS A 192 5.71 25.66 -11.66
N ASP A 193 6.24 24.60 -12.27
CA ASP A 193 5.58 23.85 -13.35
C ASP A 193 4.30 23.18 -12.86
N SER A 194 4.28 22.72 -11.62
CA SER A 194 3.09 22.14 -10.97
C SER A 194 2.27 23.18 -10.18
N GLY A 195 2.66 24.46 -10.16
CA GLY A 195 2.04 25.50 -9.35
C GLY A 195 2.10 25.21 -7.84
N ALA A 196 3.17 24.56 -7.39
CA ALA A 196 3.36 24.04 -6.03
C ALA A 196 2.34 22.96 -5.59
N TYR A 197 1.50 22.45 -6.51
CA TYR A 197 0.59 21.33 -6.23
C TYR A 197 1.26 19.98 -6.54
N ALA A 198 0.77 18.95 -5.86
CA ALA A 198 1.10 17.57 -6.20
C ALA A 198 -0.14 16.67 -6.05
N THR A 199 -0.12 15.53 -6.71
CA THR A 199 -1.07 14.46 -6.45
C THR A 199 -0.56 13.60 -5.31
N LEU A 200 -1.37 13.35 -4.29
CA LEU A 200 -1.12 12.30 -3.32
C LEU A 200 -1.48 10.97 -3.97
N LEU A 201 -0.46 10.23 -4.35
CA LEU A 201 -0.57 8.95 -5.04
C LEU A 201 -0.47 7.81 -4.04
N GLU A 202 -1.23 6.76 -4.29
CA GLU A 202 -1.17 5.53 -3.52
C GLU A 202 -1.23 4.30 -4.42
N TRP A 203 -0.40 3.32 -4.09
CA TRP A 203 -0.49 1.94 -4.55
C TRP A 203 -0.69 1.04 -3.34
N ASN A 204 -1.71 0.18 -3.35
CA ASN A 204 -2.03 -0.69 -2.24
C ASN A 204 -1.34 -2.05 -2.39
N ASN A 205 -0.67 -2.48 -1.34
CA ASN A 205 -0.12 -3.82 -1.27
C ASN A 205 -1.24 -4.81 -0.95
N ILE A 206 -1.66 -5.57 -1.96
CA ILE A 206 -2.72 -6.58 -1.80
C ILE A 206 -2.29 -7.79 -0.97
N TYR A 207 -1.00 -7.97 -0.74
CA TYR A 207 -0.42 -9.02 0.09
C TYR A 207 -0.15 -8.56 1.52
N TYR A 208 -0.53 -7.32 1.86
CA TYR A 208 -0.32 -6.79 3.20
C TYR A 208 -1.11 -7.60 4.23
N GLU A 209 -0.38 -8.21 5.13
CA GLU A 209 -0.94 -8.85 6.31
C GLU A 209 -0.81 -7.87 7.47
N LYS A 210 -1.97 -7.32 7.90
CA LYS A 210 -1.99 -6.51 9.11
C LYS A 210 -1.50 -7.39 10.25
N GLU A 211 -0.30 -7.09 10.77
CA GLU A 211 0.06 -7.62 12.08
C GLU A 211 -1.03 -7.14 13.04
N GLU A 212 -1.98 -8.01 13.34
CA GLU A 212 -2.78 -7.79 14.52
C GLU A 212 -1.77 -7.62 15.64
N LYS A 213 -1.67 -6.41 16.17
CA LYS A 213 -1.07 -6.21 17.48
C LYS A 213 -1.92 -7.05 18.43
N LEU A 214 -1.60 -8.32 18.52
CA LEU A 214 -2.01 -9.14 19.64
C LEU A 214 -1.54 -8.36 20.85
N LEU A 215 -2.49 -7.67 21.44
CA LEU A 215 -2.31 -6.75 22.55
C LEU A 215 -1.28 -7.35 23.50
N ASN A 216 -0.10 -6.76 23.51
CA ASN A 216 0.90 -6.82 24.53
C ASN A 216 0.77 -8.00 25.50
N GLN A 217 1.13 -9.21 25.06
CA GLN A 217 1.69 -10.22 25.94
C GLN A 217 2.26 -11.31 25.03
N GLN A 218 3.50 -11.66 25.25
CA GLN A 218 4.07 -12.94 24.82
C GLN A 218 3.21 -14.07 25.45
N ARG A 219 2.02 -14.30 24.91
CA ARG A 219 1.29 -15.52 25.20
C ARG A 219 1.94 -16.62 24.37
N SER A 220 2.86 -17.32 24.98
CA SER A 220 3.42 -18.57 24.44
C SER A 220 2.38 -19.70 24.32
N ILE A 221 1.14 -19.47 24.76
CA ILE A 221 0.07 -20.46 24.83
C ILE A 221 -1.20 -19.82 24.26
N VAL A 222 -1.72 -20.41 23.20
CA VAL A 222 -3.06 -20.15 22.64
C VAL A 222 -4.01 -21.22 23.14
N ARG A 223 -5.11 -20.82 23.78
CA ARG A 223 -6.16 -21.74 24.23
C ARG A 223 -7.28 -21.78 23.24
N ILE A 224 -7.61 -22.99 22.79
CA ILE A 224 -8.69 -23.22 21.83
C ILE A 224 -9.75 -24.10 22.50
N GLY A 225 -10.98 -23.60 22.59
CA GLY A 225 -12.14 -24.39 22.98
C GLY A 225 -12.66 -25.19 21.79
N LEU A 226 -12.64 -26.49 21.88
CA LEU A 226 -13.25 -27.37 20.87
C LEU A 226 -14.62 -27.81 21.36
N VAL A 227 -15.67 -27.44 20.62
CA VAL A 227 -17.03 -27.84 20.95
C VAL A 227 -17.31 -29.24 20.41
N GLN A 228 -17.58 -30.15 21.32
CA GLN A 228 -18.12 -31.45 20.95
C GLN A 228 -19.65 -31.36 20.89
N TRP A 229 -20.16 -31.23 19.69
CA TRP A 229 -21.57 -30.98 19.42
C TRP A 229 -22.37 -32.26 19.38
N GLN A 230 -23.41 -32.36 20.22
CA GLN A 230 -24.37 -33.44 20.10
C GLN A 230 -25.54 -33.00 19.20
N MET A 231 -25.75 -33.73 18.10
CA MET A 231 -26.88 -33.46 17.19
C MET A 231 -28.20 -33.76 17.91
N ARG A 232 -28.87 -32.74 18.40
CA ARG A 232 -30.22 -32.77 18.99
C ARG A 232 -31.18 -32.06 18.05
N ARG A 233 -32.44 -32.51 18.03
CA ARG A 233 -33.46 -31.81 17.27
C ARG A 233 -33.64 -30.40 17.81
N MET A 234 -33.65 -29.42 16.93
CA MET A 234 -33.91 -28.01 17.20
C MET A 234 -35.08 -27.54 16.33
N GLU A 235 -35.98 -26.75 16.91
CA GLU A 235 -37.19 -26.31 16.24
C GLU A 235 -37.02 -24.91 15.63
N SER A 236 -36.10 -24.12 16.14
CA SER A 236 -35.91 -22.73 15.74
C SER A 236 -34.43 -22.33 15.65
N ILE A 237 -34.17 -21.19 15.03
CA ILE A 237 -32.83 -20.57 15.04
C ILE A 237 -32.48 -20.12 16.46
N GLU A 238 -33.45 -19.66 17.21
CA GLU A 238 -33.30 -19.21 18.60
C GLU A 238 -32.76 -20.35 19.47
N ASP A 239 -33.28 -21.58 19.32
CA ASP A 239 -32.77 -22.75 20.04
C ASP A 239 -31.29 -23.02 19.70
N LEU A 240 -30.91 -22.83 18.43
CA LEU A 240 -29.53 -22.99 17.98
C LEU A 240 -28.62 -21.91 18.59
N LEU A 241 -29.08 -20.64 18.59
CA LEU A 241 -28.33 -19.53 19.14
C LEU A 241 -28.12 -19.70 20.65
N GLU A 242 -29.17 -20.09 21.40
CA GLU A 242 -29.06 -20.36 22.83
C GLU A 242 -28.03 -21.46 23.13
N GLN A 243 -28.00 -22.50 22.31
CA GLN A 243 -27.01 -23.58 22.46
C GLN A 243 -25.58 -23.11 22.13
N ILE A 244 -25.41 -22.24 21.10
CA ILE A 244 -24.13 -21.64 20.77
C ILE A 244 -23.67 -20.74 21.92
N GLU A 245 -24.55 -19.89 22.44
CA GLU A 245 -24.26 -18.98 23.54
C GLU A 245 -23.83 -19.71 24.80
N PHE A 246 -24.45 -20.86 25.11
CA PHE A 246 -24.04 -21.74 26.19
C PHE A 246 -22.59 -22.20 26.04
N PHE A 247 -22.20 -22.69 24.84
CA PHE A 247 -20.83 -23.13 24.61
C PHE A 247 -19.82 -21.99 24.59
N VAL A 248 -20.21 -20.85 24.02
CA VAL A 248 -19.35 -19.64 24.02
C VAL A 248 -19.11 -19.18 25.45
N GLY A 249 -20.14 -19.14 26.30
CA GLY A 249 -20.02 -18.78 27.71
C GLY A 249 -19.09 -19.76 28.45
N ALA A 250 -19.33 -21.07 28.30
CA ALA A 250 -18.50 -22.08 28.95
C ALA A 250 -17.03 -21.98 28.53
N VAL A 251 -16.73 -21.78 27.25
CA VAL A 251 -15.37 -21.64 26.74
C VAL A 251 -14.72 -20.32 27.18
N SER A 252 -15.51 -19.25 27.25
CA SER A 252 -15.06 -17.93 27.77
C SER A 252 -14.62 -18.01 29.24
N ASP A 253 -15.33 -18.76 30.07
CA ASP A 253 -14.99 -18.93 31.49
C ASP A 253 -13.61 -19.59 31.69
N TYR A 254 -13.15 -20.37 30.71
CA TYR A 254 -11.80 -20.95 30.67
C TYR A 254 -10.74 -20.03 30.04
N HIS A 255 -11.10 -18.79 29.73
CA HIS A 255 -10.21 -17.81 29.09
C HIS A 255 -9.59 -18.34 27.80
N ALA A 256 -10.37 -19.04 26.98
CA ALA A 256 -9.92 -19.46 25.67
C ALA A 256 -9.86 -18.28 24.70
N ASP A 257 -8.86 -18.30 23.82
CA ASP A 257 -8.65 -17.27 22.81
C ASP A 257 -9.54 -17.48 21.58
N PHE A 258 -9.89 -18.75 21.30
CA PHE A 258 -10.75 -19.15 20.18
C PHE A 258 -11.71 -20.25 20.60
N ILE A 259 -12.87 -20.28 19.94
CA ILE A 259 -13.81 -21.41 20.01
C ILE A 259 -14.03 -21.98 18.60
N LEU A 260 -13.98 -23.29 18.48
CA LEU A 260 -14.21 -24.00 17.23
C LEU A 260 -15.42 -24.91 17.35
N PHE A 261 -16.42 -24.65 16.53
CA PHE A 261 -17.58 -25.51 16.36
C PHE A 261 -17.32 -26.55 15.26
N PRO A 262 -17.97 -27.72 15.30
CA PRO A 262 -17.85 -28.72 14.27
C PRO A 262 -18.46 -28.24 12.95
N GLU A 263 -18.01 -28.81 11.84
CA GLU A 263 -18.63 -28.64 10.55
C GLU A 263 -20.14 -28.98 10.62
N LEU A 264 -20.96 -28.23 9.91
CA LEU A 264 -22.42 -28.40 9.90
C LEU A 264 -23.08 -28.25 11.28
N PHE A 265 -22.57 -27.39 12.15
CA PHE A 265 -23.15 -27.12 13.46
C PHE A 265 -24.62 -26.69 13.41
N ASN A 266 -25.13 -26.20 12.26
CA ASN A 266 -26.51 -25.82 12.02
C ASN A 266 -27.39 -26.98 11.50
N ALA A 267 -26.80 -28.16 11.25
CA ALA A 267 -27.54 -29.35 10.77
C ALA A 267 -28.68 -29.81 11.67
N PRO A 268 -28.66 -29.60 13.01
CA PRO A 268 -29.82 -29.92 13.85
C PRO A 268 -31.13 -29.29 13.39
N LEU A 269 -31.10 -28.15 12.72
CA LEU A 269 -32.25 -27.46 12.13
C LEU A 269 -32.86 -28.25 10.96
N MET A 270 -32.11 -29.16 10.32
CA MET A 270 -32.63 -30.04 9.26
C MET A 270 -33.73 -30.98 9.76
N ALA A 271 -33.73 -31.32 11.03
CA ALA A 271 -34.75 -32.22 11.60
C ALA A 271 -36.18 -31.70 11.36
N LYS A 272 -36.37 -30.39 11.26
CA LYS A 272 -37.64 -29.76 10.90
C LYS A 272 -38.12 -30.11 9.49
N PHE A 273 -37.21 -30.44 8.60
CA PHE A 273 -37.46 -30.69 7.18
C PHE A 273 -37.40 -32.18 6.80
N ASN A 274 -37.28 -33.09 7.77
CA ASN A 274 -37.16 -34.53 7.54
C ASN A 274 -38.31 -35.19 6.73
N HIS A 275 -39.46 -34.47 6.62
CA HIS A 275 -40.59 -34.91 5.82
C HIS A 275 -40.50 -34.44 4.34
N GLN A 276 -39.54 -33.64 4.01
CA GLN A 276 -39.29 -33.12 2.65
C GLN A 276 -38.34 -34.05 1.89
N SER A 277 -38.30 -33.89 0.58
CA SER A 277 -37.22 -34.50 -0.21
C SER A 277 -35.86 -33.96 0.21
N THR A 278 -34.79 -34.76 0.10
CA THR A 278 -33.44 -34.35 0.47
C THR A 278 -33.01 -33.01 -0.23
N PRO A 279 -33.26 -32.80 -1.53
CA PRO A 279 -32.93 -31.54 -2.17
C PRO A 279 -33.72 -30.32 -1.61
N ASP A 280 -34.97 -30.52 -1.20
CA ASP A 280 -35.82 -29.46 -0.64
C ASP A 280 -35.40 -29.16 0.80
N ALA A 281 -35.08 -30.17 1.61
CA ALA A 281 -34.55 -29.99 2.95
C ALA A 281 -33.23 -29.20 2.96
N ILE A 282 -32.32 -29.49 2.01
CA ILE A 282 -31.06 -28.76 1.84
C ILE A 282 -31.34 -27.30 1.45
N ARG A 283 -32.26 -27.01 0.54
CA ARG A 283 -32.64 -25.65 0.16
C ARG A 283 -33.24 -24.88 1.34
N SER A 284 -34.06 -25.54 2.14
CA SER A 284 -34.65 -24.96 3.34
C SER A 284 -33.57 -24.63 4.39
N LEU A 285 -32.58 -25.50 4.58
CA LEU A 285 -31.44 -25.24 5.46
C LEU A 285 -30.58 -24.07 4.96
N ALA A 286 -30.38 -23.93 3.64
CA ALA A 286 -29.65 -22.80 3.06
C ALA A 286 -30.31 -21.46 3.44
N GLY A 287 -31.65 -21.37 3.46
CA GLY A 287 -32.37 -20.20 3.93
C GLY A 287 -32.08 -19.84 5.39
N TYR A 288 -31.99 -20.85 6.26
CA TYR A 288 -31.58 -20.62 7.66
C TYR A 288 -30.11 -20.19 7.77
N THR A 289 -29.24 -20.67 6.92
CA THR A 289 -27.82 -20.28 6.91
C THR A 289 -27.65 -18.82 6.57
N GLU A 290 -28.44 -18.27 5.63
CA GLU A 290 -28.42 -16.83 5.33
C GLU A 290 -28.92 -15.98 6.51
N LEU A 291 -29.98 -16.40 7.18
CA LEU A 291 -30.46 -15.72 8.38
C LEU A 291 -29.43 -15.76 9.53
N LEU A 292 -28.68 -16.85 9.68
CA LEU A 292 -27.62 -16.97 10.67
C LEU A 292 -26.47 -15.99 10.39
N LYS A 293 -26.09 -15.77 9.12
CA LYS A 293 -25.05 -14.79 8.77
C LYS A 293 -25.37 -13.40 9.32
N GLU A 294 -26.61 -12.95 9.22
CA GLU A 294 -27.03 -11.65 9.73
C GLU A 294 -26.92 -11.55 11.26
N LYS A 295 -27.02 -12.70 11.96
CA LYS A 295 -26.91 -12.76 13.43
C LYS A 295 -25.48 -12.84 13.94
N PHE A 296 -24.53 -13.30 13.12
CA PHE A 296 -23.12 -13.43 13.48
C PHE A 296 -22.23 -12.28 12.99
N VAL A 297 -22.77 -11.31 12.27
CA VAL A 297 -22.05 -10.08 11.91
C VAL A 297 -22.19 -9.09 13.07
N TRP A 298 -21.13 -8.97 13.85
CA TRP A 298 -20.98 -8.02 14.95
C TRP A 298 -20.10 -6.85 14.53
#